data_47bfba9ad778e33e35f0c1af44752f97
#
_entry.id   47bfba9ad778e33e35f0c1af44752f97
#
_cell.length_a   1.000
_cell.length_b   1.000
_cell.length_c   1.000
_cell.angle_alpha   90.00
_cell.angle_beta   90.00
_cell.angle_gamma   90.00
#
_symmetry.space_group_name_H-M   'P 1'
#
loop_
_entity.id
_entity.type
_entity.pdbx_description
1 polymer ?
#
loop_
_entity_poly.entity_id
_entity_poly.type
_entity_poly.pdbx_seq_one_letter_code
_entity_poly.pdbx_strand_id
1 'polypeptide(L)'
;MTGIVFGEQPRWHEDRLWFSDWGPPEVIAVDLEGKSEVILEAPSFPCCVDWLPDGRLLLVSAREGLLLRREPDGSLVTHGDLTGVSDPPPGNELVVDGRGNAYVNGPGFDMMAGAEFAPGGIALVTPEGSARQVADGIAFPNGMLVTPDNATLIVADSYGKCLTAFDIASDGSLANRRVWADLGDGVPDGICLDAENAVWYGDVPNERCVRVREGGDVLQTVELDRGCFACALGGPDRSTLFMMATEWSGPEKML
;
A
#
# COMPACT_ATOMS: atom_id res chain seq x y z
N MET A 1 -2.53 -16.72 11.50
CA MET A 1 -2.94 -15.84 12.60
C MET A 1 -4.43 -15.57 12.46
N THR A 2 -5.16 -15.45 13.56
CA THR A 2 -6.61 -15.17 13.58
C THR A 2 -6.88 -14.00 14.52
N GLY A 3 -8.06 -13.36 14.42
CA GLY A 3 -8.41 -12.20 15.27
C GLY A 3 -8.10 -10.84 14.66
N ILE A 4 -7.60 -10.82 13.42
CA ILE A 4 -7.48 -9.62 12.60
C ILE A 4 -8.82 -9.40 11.93
N VAL A 5 -9.34 -8.17 11.96
CA VAL A 5 -10.62 -7.83 11.33
C VAL A 5 -10.40 -7.60 9.85
N PHE A 6 -9.46 -6.71 9.51
CA PHE A 6 -9.15 -6.37 8.13
C PHE A 6 -7.68 -5.94 8.02
N GLY A 7 -6.81 -6.93 7.75
CA GLY A 7 -5.37 -6.69 7.64
C GLY A 7 -4.98 -6.11 6.30
N GLU A 8 -4.22 -5.03 6.31
CA GLU A 8 -3.77 -4.30 5.13
C GLU A 8 -2.31 -3.90 5.19
N GLN A 9 -1.75 -3.64 4.03
CA GLN A 9 -0.41 -3.12 3.79
C GLN A 9 0.69 -3.83 4.59
N PRO A 10 0.86 -5.15 4.41
CA PRO A 10 1.91 -5.88 5.10
C PRO A 10 3.30 -5.43 4.63
N ARG A 11 4.23 -5.33 5.59
CA ARG A 11 5.64 -5.01 5.38
C ARG A 11 6.51 -5.92 6.23
N TRP A 12 7.61 -6.42 5.67
CA TRP A 12 8.62 -7.13 6.44
C TRP A 12 9.69 -6.16 6.93
N HIS A 13 9.74 -5.90 8.22
CA HIS A 13 10.66 -4.96 8.84
C HIS A 13 11.16 -5.49 10.18
N GLU A 14 12.48 -5.39 10.47
CA GLU A 14 13.12 -5.85 11.71
C GLU A 14 12.71 -7.29 12.11
N ASP A 15 12.82 -8.23 11.16
CA ASP A 15 12.49 -9.65 11.33
C ASP A 15 11.04 -9.94 11.78
N ARG A 16 10.13 -9.01 11.54
CA ARG A 16 8.69 -9.14 11.81
C ARG A 16 7.85 -8.73 10.61
N LEU A 17 6.67 -9.32 10.51
CA LEU A 17 5.62 -8.85 9.62
C LEU A 17 4.85 -7.73 10.33
N TRP A 18 4.84 -6.56 9.74
CA TRP A 18 4.06 -5.41 10.18
C TRP A 18 2.88 -5.23 9.23
N PHE A 19 1.73 -4.86 9.77
CA PHE A 19 0.54 -4.57 8.97
C PHE A 19 -0.42 -3.67 9.76
N SER A 20 -1.35 -3.05 9.06
CA SER A 20 -2.45 -2.31 9.66
C SER A 20 -3.68 -3.19 9.78
N ASP A 21 -4.34 -3.22 10.95
CA ASP A 21 -5.69 -3.77 11.08
C ASP A 21 -6.68 -2.60 11.00
N TRP A 22 -7.50 -2.61 9.98
CA TRP A 22 -8.44 -1.52 9.75
C TRP A 22 -9.72 -1.63 10.58
N GLY A 23 -9.97 -2.73 11.26
CA GLY A 23 -11.09 -2.89 12.18
C GLY A 23 -10.90 -2.01 13.42
N PRO A 24 -10.12 -2.41 14.42
CA PRO A 24 -9.52 -1.46 15.34
C PRO A 24 -8.34 -0.81 14.59
N PRO A 25 -8.32 0.51 14.35
CA PRO A 25 -7.23 1.10 13.56
C PRO A 25 -5.89 0.98 14.31
N GLU A 26 -5.24 -0.17 14.15
CA GLU A 26 -4.02 -0.55 14.85
C GLU A 26 -2.90 -0.91 13.87
N VAL A 27 -1.67 -0.61 14.23
CA VAL A 27 -0.47 -1.15 13.58
C VAL A 27 0.06 -2.29 14.42
N ILE A 28 0.16 -3.46 13.83
CA ILE A 28 0.54 -4.71 14.50
C ILE A 28 1.84 -5.22 13.90
N ALA A 29 2.74 -5.72 14.75
CA ALA A 29 3.91 -6.48 14.34
C ALA A 29 3.82 -7.91 14.88
N VAL A 30 4.18 -8.90 14.05
CA VAL A 30 4.15 -10.32 14.40
C VAL A 30 5.45 -10.99 13.97
N ASP A 31 6.04 -11.82 14.84
CA ASP A 31 7.21 -12.63 14.51
C ASP A 31 6.82 -13.96 13.82
N LEU A 32 7.83 -14.74 13.41
CA LEU A 32 7.61 -16.03 12.74
C LEU A 32 7.04 -17.11 13.65
N GLU A 33 7.12 -16.96 14.97
CA GLU A 33 6.50 -17.83 15.96
C GLU A 33 5.02 -17.49 16.18
N GLY A 34 4.53 -16.39 15.55
CA GLY A 34 3.14 -15.93 15.65
C GLY A 34 2.86 -15.07 16.88
N LYS A 35 3.89 -14.61 17.59
CA LYS A 35 3.73 -13.66 18.70
C LYS A 35 3.53 -12.26 18.14
N SER A 36 2.37 -11.69 18.42
CA SER A 36 1.97 -10.35 17.94
C SER A 36 2.05 -9.31 19.05
N GLU A 37 2.24 -8.07 18.63
CA GLU A 37 2.26 -6.89 19.46
C GLU A 37 1.56 -5.74 18.73
N VAL A 38 0.65 -5.03 19.42
CA VAL A 38 0.12 -3.75 18.94
C VAL A 38 1.19 -2.70 19.17
N ILE A 39 1.68 -2.12 18.09
CA ILE A 39 2.77 -1.13 18.13
C ILE A 39 2.23 0.27 18.41
N LEU A 40 1.08 0.59 17.82
CA LEU A 40 0.36 1.84 18.05
C LEU A 40 -1.11 1.72 17.61
N GLU A 41 -1.95 2.53 18.23
CA GLU A 41 -3.30 2.82 17.76
C GLU A 41 -3.22 4.00 16.79
N ALA A 42 -3.76 3.84 15.58
CA ALA A 42 -3.78 4.90 14.59
C ALA A 42 -4.91 5.90 14.90
N PRO A 43 -4.72 7.20 14.63
CA PRO A 43 -5.75 8.21 14.91
C PRO A 43 -7.03 8.00 14.11
N SER A 44 -6.93 7.45 12.90
CA SER A 44 -8.07 7.18 12.03
C SER A 44 -7.83 6.03 11.06
N PHE A 45 -8.90 5.58 10.45
CA PHE A 45 -8.99 4.60 9.37
C PHE A 45 -9.35 5.32 8.04
N PRO A 46 -8.84 4.90 6.91
CA PRO A 46 -7.73 3.95 6.70
C PRO A 46 -6.42 4.41 7.33
N CYS A 47 -5.55 3.45 7.64
CA CYS A 47 -4.17 3.71 8.07
C CYS A 47 -3.22 2.76 7.35
N CYS A 48 -2.04 3.25 7.04
CA CYS A 48 -0.98 2.48 6.40
C CYS A 48 0.39 3.00 6.83
N VAL A 49 1.39 2.13 6.79
CA VAL A 49 2.72 2.45 7.32
C VAL A 49 3.84 2.10 6.36
N ASP A 50 4.91 2.88 6.44
CA ASP A 50 6.21 2.58 5.87
C ASP A 50 7.30 3.32 6.66
N TRP A 51 8.57 3.16 6.33
CA TRP A 51 9.68 3.73 7.08
C TRP A 51 10.52 4.69 6.25
N LEU A 52 10.90 5.79 6.88
CA LEU A 52 11.97 6.64 6.36
C LEU A 52 13.31 5.87 6.36
N PRO A 53 14.28 6.26 5.52
CA PRO A 53 15.61 5.65 5.50
C PRO A 53 16.36 5.70 6.83
N ASP A 54 15.99 6.63 7.73
CA ASP A 54 16.55 6.74 9.07
C ASP A 54 15.86 5.82 10.11
N GLY A 55 14.90 4.99 9.68
CA GLY A 55 14.19 4.03 10.50
C GLY A 55 12.96 4.57 11.22
N ARG A 56 12.61 5.85 11.07
CA ARG A 56 11.38 6.40 11.66
C ARG A 56 10.15 5.95 10.87
N LEU A 57 9.14 5.48 11.59
CA LEU A 57 7.88 5.05 11.01
C LEU A 57 7.06 6.27 10.53
N LEU A 58 6.54 6.17 9.31
CA LEU A 58 5.48 7.02 8.79
C LEU A 58 4.13 6.30 8.88
N LEU A 59 3.08 7.05 9.16
CA LEU A 59 1.70 6.57 9.27
C LEU A 59 0.78 7.52 8.51
N VAL A 60 -0.01 7.01 7.60
CA VAL A 60 -1.12 7.77 7.00
C VAL A 60 -2.30 7.78 7.96
N SER A 61 -2.84 8.98 8.21
CA SER A 61 -4.07 9.23 8.94
C SER A 61 -5.08 9.82 7.94
N ALA A 62 -5.82 8.92 7.29
CA ALA A 62 -6.55 9.27 6.06
C ALA A 62 -7.68 10.27 6.30
N ARG A 63 -8.46 10.14 7.40
CA ARG A 63 -9.56 11.07 7.71
C ARG A 63 -9.09 12.48 8.01
N GLU A 64 -7.93 12.61 8.64
CA GLU A 64 -7.30 13.90 8.93
C GLU A 64 -6.56 14.46 7.71
N GLY A 65 -6.31 13.63 6.68
CA GLY A 65 -5.51 14.00 5.51
C GLY A 65 -4.05 14.31 5.90
N LEU A 66 -3.48 13.55 6.82
CA LEU A 66 -2.14 13.78 7.34
C LEU A 66 -1.23 12.56 7.12
N LEU A 67 0.02 12.81 6.79
CA LEU A 67 1.11 11.88 6.95
C LEU A 67 1.81 12.19 8.28
N LEU A 68 1.76 11.25 9.21
CA LEU A 68 2.34 11.38 10.54
C LEU A 68 3.68 10.65 10.59
N ARG A 69 4.57 11.10 11.48
CA ARG A 69 5.85 10.46 11.77
C ARG A 69 5.94 10.14 13.26
N ARG A 70 6.33 8.90 13.56
CA ARG A 70 6.56 8.47 14.93
C ARG A 70 7.96 8.87 15.36
N GLU A 71 8.05 9.63 16.45
CA GLU A 71 9.31 10.02 17.05
C GLU A 71 9.83 8.95 18.03
N PRO A 72 11.12 9.02 18.46
CA PRO A 72 11.72 8.03 19.36
C PRO A 72 11.04 7.92 20.74
N ASP A 73 10.35 8.97 21.19
CA ASP A 73 9.57 8.99 22.44
C ASP A 73 8.17 8.38 22.27
N GLY A 74 7.84 7.92 21.04
CA GLY A 74 6.55 7.32 20.68
C GLY A 74 5.50 8.35 20.26
N SER A 75 5.74 9.64 20.34
CA SER A 75 4.82 10.68 19.90
C SER A 75 4.65 10.66 18.37
N LEU A 76 3.45 11.03 17.89
CA LEU A 76 3.17 11.23 16.48
C LEU A 76 3.19 12.73 16.18
N VAL A 77 3.98 13.11 15.19
CA VAL A 77 4.06 14.50 14.70
C VAL A 77 3.70 14.54 13.21
N THR A 78 3.13 15.65 12.76
CA THR A 78 2.84 15.83 11.34
C THR A 78 4.15 15.86 10.54
N HIS A 79 4.28 14.95 9.58
CA HIS A 79 5.35 14.93 8.60
C HIS A 79 4.94 15.66 7.32
N GLY A 80 3.68 15.48 6.88
CA GLY A 80 3.14 16.17 5.71
C GLY A 80 1.64 16.38 5.82
N ASP A 81 1.15 17.46 5.23
CA ASP A 81 -0.28 17.80 5.15
C ASP A 81 -0.78 17.50 3.73
N LEU A 82 -1.71 16.56 3.62
CA LEU A 82 -2.29 16.08 2.36
C LEU A 82 -3.63 16.75 2.03
N THR A 83 -4.21 17.55 2.95
CA THR A 83 -5.55 18.13 2.82
C THR A 83 -5.71 19.06 1.61
N GLY A 84 -4.62 19.65 1.16
CA GLY A 84 -4.60 20.56 -0.01
C GLY A 84 -4.20 19.89 -1.32
N VAL A 85 -3.95 18.57 -1.35
CA VAL A 85 -3.42 17.89 -2.54
C VAL A 85 -4.54 17.49 -3.50
N SER A 86 -5.63 16.93 -2.99
CA SER A 86 -6.84 16.55 -3.75
C SER A 86 -8.06 16.54 -2.83
N ASP A 87 -9.25 16.36 -3.40
CA ASP A 87 -10.50 16.19 -2.67
C ASP A 87 -11.22 14.93 -3.21
N PRO A 88 -11.32 13.86 -2.40
CA PRO A 88 -10.76 13.69 -1.05
C PRO A 88 -9.22 13.65 -1.01
N PRO A 89 -8.59 13.95 0.13
CA PRO A 89 -7.15 13.80 0.28
C PRO A 89 -6.74 12.33 0.13
N PRO A 90 -5.54 12.04 -0.43
CA PRO A 90 -5.07 10.67 -0.58
C PRO A 90 -4.79 10.04 0.79
N GLY A 91 -5.10 8.75 0.94
CA GLY A 91 -4.96 8.09 2.24
C GLY A 91 -5.17 6.56 2.21
N ASN A 92 -5.08 5.92 1.04
CA ASN A 92 -5.30 4.49 0.90
C ASN A 92 -4.01 3.68 1.10
N GLU A 93 -2.92 4.05 0.44
CA GLU A 93 -1.64 3.34 0.46
C GLU A 93 -0.45 4.29 0.59
N LEU A 94 0.65 3.78 1.15
CA LEU A 94 1.91 4.50 1.38
C LEU A 94 3.10 3.65 0.92
N VAL A 95 4.05 4.26 0.22
CA VAL A 95 5.39 3.70 0.00
C VAL A 95 6.45 4.78 0.10
N VAL A 96 7.60 4.47 0.69
CA VAL A 96 8.73 5.39 0.84
C VAL A 96 9.89 4.93 -0.03
N ASP A 97 10.49 5.85 -0.79
CA ASP A 97 11.71 5.56 -1.56
C ASP A 97 12.98 5.68 -0.71
N GLY A 98 14.10 5.20 -1.22
CA GLY A 98 15.39 5.24 -0.53
C GLY A 98 15.96 6.66 -0.32
N ARG A 99 15.31 7.70 -0.84
CA ARG A 99 15.65 9.11 -0.63
C ARG A 99 14.79 9.76 0.45
N GLY A 100 13.77 9.03 0.96
CA GLY A 100 12.82 9.50 1.96
C GLY A 100 11.60 10.22 1.38
N ASN A 101 11.38 10.16 0.07
CA ASN A 101 10.13 10.61 -0.53
C ASN A 101 9.02 9.59 -0.21
N ALA A 102 7.92 10.08 0.33
CA ALA A 102 6.74 9.27 0.63
C ALA A 102 5.67 9.50 -0.45
N TYR A 103 5.23 8.42 -1.09
CA TYR A 103 4.14 8.44 -2.06
C TYR A 103 2.89 7.90 -1.38
N VAL A 104 1.82 8.69 -1.38
CA VAL A 104 0.53 8.34 -0.80
C VAL A 104 -0.52 8.39 -1.89
N ASN A 105 -1.27 7.33 -2.08
CA ASN A 105 -2.34 7.31 -3.06
C ASN A 105 -3.73 7.30 -2.40
N GLY A 106 -4.74 7.48 -3.23
CA GLY A 106 -6.13 7.34 -2.82
C GLY A 106 -7.06 7.42 -4.02
N PRO A 107 -8.28 6.84 -3.91
CA PRO A 107 -9.33 7.04 -4.91
C PRO A 107 -9.73 8.51 -4.98
N GLY A 108 -10.20 8.95 -6.14
CA GLY A 108 -10.68 10.32 -6.35
C GLY A 108 -12.11 10.56 -5.86
N PHE A 109 -12.67 9.63 -5.06
CA PHE A 109 -14.04 9.69 -4.54
C PHE A 109 -14.14 9.03 -3.17
N ASP A 110 -15.08 9.47 -2.37
CA ASP A 110 -15.37 8.83 -1.08
C ASP A 110 -16.25 7.58 -1.30
N MET A 111 -15.58 6.42 -1.42
CA MET A 111 -16.24 5.13 -1.59
C MET A 111 -17.15 4.78 -0.41
N MET A 112 -16.75 5.14 0.82
CA MET A 112 -17.51 4.82 2.03
C MET A 112 -18.78 5.66 2.15
N ALA A 113 -18.77 6.87 1.59
CA ALA A 113 -19.97 7.71 1.48
C ALA A 113 -20.83 7.37 0.25
N GLY A 114 -20.42 6.40 -0.58
CA GLY A 114 -21.14 6.05 -1.81
C GLY A 114 -21.11 7.16 -2.87
N ALA A 115 -20.05 7.97 -2.88
CA ALA A 115 -19.88 9.02 -3.89
C ALA A 115 -19.70 8.42 -5.31
N GLU A 116 -20.00 9.22 -6.33
CA GLU A 116 -19.79 8.82 -7.72
C GLU A 116 -18.31 8.56 -7.98
N PHE A 117 -18.04 7.54 -8.80
CA PHE A 117 -16.69 7.18 -9.20
C PHE A 117 -15.93 8.36 -9.82
N ALA A 118 -14.74 8.60 -9.35
CA ALA A 118 -13.75 9.48 -9.97
C ALA A 118 -12.36 8.83 -9.87
N PRO A 119 -11.52 8.96 -10.92
CA PRO A 119 -10.18 8.39 -10.86
C PRO A 119 -9.33 9.07 -9.78
N GLY A 120 -8.51 8.27 -9.13
CA GLY A 120 -7.63 8.72 -8.07
C GLY A 120 -6.25 9.16 -8.55
N GLY A 121 -5.38 9.42 -7.58
CA GLY A 121 -4.04 9.94 -7.84
C GLY A 121 -3.01 9.55 -6.79
N ILE A 122 -1.81 10.08 -6.97
CA ILE A 122 -0.67 9.89 -6.07
C ILE A 122 -0.14 11.26 -5.65
N ALA A 123 -0.01 11.46 -4.34
CA ALA A 123 0.72 12.57 -3.75
C ALA A 123 2.15 12.15 -3.43
N LEU A 124 3.07 13.09 -3.55
CA LEU A 124 4.42 13.02 -3.01
C LEU A 124 4.49 13.91 -1.77
N VAL A 125 5.04 13.38 -0.68
CA VAL A 125 5.51 14.15 0.47
C VAL A 125 7.04 14.04 0.52
N THR A 126 7.73 15.17 0.43
CA THR A 126 9.20 15.20 0.46
C THR A 126 9.73 14.95 1.88
N PRO A 127 11.03 14.65 2.07
CA PRO A 127 11.63 14.51 3.40
C PRO A 127 11.43 15.74 4.31
N GLU A 128 11.28 16.94 3.71
CA GLU A 128 11.03 18.20 4.42
C GLU A 128 9.54 18.43 4.73
N GLY A 129 8.64 17.52 4.29
CA GLY A 129 7.21 17.57 4.57
C GLY A 129 6.37 18.35 3.55
N SER A 130 6.95 18.79 2.43
CA SER A 130 6.18 19.43 1.36
C SER A 130 5.36 18.40 0.58
N ALA A 131 4.05 18.62 0.49
CA ALA A 131 3.12 17.73 -0.21
C ALA A 131 2.67 18.32 -1.55
N ARG A 132 2.57 17.48 -2.60
CA ARG A 132 2.02 17.84 -3.91
C ARG A 132 1.51 16.61 -4.66
N GLN A 133 0.58 16.79 -5.57
CA GLN A 133 0.17 15.74 -6.49
C GLN A 133 1.26 15.48 -7.53
N VAL A 134 1.55 14.20 -7.82
CA VAL A 134 2.56 13.78 -8.82
C VAL A 134 2.01 12.85 -9.88
N ALA A 135 0.83 12.26 -9.67
CA ALA A 135 0.09 11.54 -10.70
C ALA A 135 -1.41 11.63 -10.44
N ASP A 136 -2.21 11.47 -11.51
CA ASP A 136 -3.66 11.41 -11.47
C ASP A 136 -4.22 10.42 -12.51
N GLY A 137 -5.54 10.31 -12.60
CA GLY A 137 -6.21 9.51 -13.61
C GLY A 137 -5.93 8.00 -13.51
N ILE A 138 -5.62 7.48 -12.32
CA ILE A 138 -5.55 6.06 -12.02
C ILE A 138 -6.96 5.62 -11.60
N ALA A 139 -7.52 4.59 -12.22
CA ALA A 139 -8.93 4.29 -12.02
C ALA A 139 -9.25 3.97 -10.54
N PHE A 140 -8.45 3.10 -9.89
CA PHE A 140 -8.52 2.87 -8.44
C PHE A 140 -7.13 2.50 -7.93
N PRO A 141 -6.30 3.50 -7.53
CA PRO A 141 -4.94 3.22 -7.07
C PRO A 141 -4.97 2.50 -5.72
N ASN A 142 -4.24 1.39 -5.66
CA ASN A 142 -4.11 0.53 -4.50
C ASN A 142 -2.63 0.26 -4.20
N GLY A 143 -2.23 -0.97 -3.89
CA GLY A 143 -0.87 -1.31 -3.53
C GLY A 143 0.21 -0.61 -4.36
N MET A 144 1.25 -0.12 -3.70
CA MET A 144 2.40 0.52 -4.34
C MET A 144 3.72 -0.10 -3.91
N LEU A 145 4.68 -0.06 -4.82
CA LEU A 145 6.07 -0.38 -4.51
C LEU A 145 7.02 0.55 -5.29
N VAL A 146 8.20 0.74 -4.74
CA VAL A 146 9.34 1.38 -5.43
C VAL A 146 10.41 0.33 -5.66
N THR A 147 10.98 0.31 -6.88
CA THR A 147 12.07 -0.62 -7.20
C THR A 147 13.32 -0.33 -6.37
N PRO A 148 14.17 -1.34 -6.06
CA PRO A 148 15.34 -1.18 -5.18
C PRO A 148 16.36 -0.13 -5.63
N ASP A 149 16.39 0.18 -6.93
CA ASP A 149 17.23 1.23 -7.52
C ASP A 149 16.62 2.64 -7.39
N ASN A 150 15.41 2.75 -6.82
CA ASN A 150 14.63 3.98 -6.72
C ASN A 150 14.31 4.65 -8.08
N ALA A 151 14.26 3.86 -9.15
CA ALA A 151 14.02 4.39 -10.49
C ALA A 151 12.55 4.30 -10.93
N THR A 152 11.78 3.35 -10.38
CA THR A 152 10.41 3.09 -10.83
C THR A 152 9.47 2.94 -9.62
N LEU A 153 8.31 3.61 -9.71
CA LEU A 153 7.17 3.34 -8.86
C LEU A 153 6.16 2.51 -9.65
N ILE A 154 5.71 1.39 -9.06
CA ILE A 154 4.63 0.57 -9.62
C ILE A 154 3.42 0.68 -8.69
N VAL A 155 2.24 0.90 -9.27
CA VAL A 155 0.96 0.98 -8.55
C VAL A 155 -0.03 -0.02 -9.15
N ALA A 156 -0.74 -0.72 -8.27
CA ALA A 156 -1.91 -1.51 -8.63
C ALA A 156 -3.06 -0.58 -9.02
N ASP A 157 -3.59 -0.71 -10.22
CA ASP A 157 -4.84 -0.05 -10.64
C ASP A 157 -5.94 -1.10 -10.64
N SER A 158 -6.67 -1.22 -9.52
CA SER A 158 -7.66 -2.28 -9.31
C SER A 158 -8.76 -2.27 -10.37
N TYR A 159 -9.33 -1.10 -10.66
CA TYR A 159 -10.38 -0.98 -11.67
C TYR A 159 -9.83 -0.94 -13.10
N GLY A 160 -8.58 -0.51 -13.27
CA GLY A 160 -7.85 -0.60 -14.53
C GLY A 160 -7.40 -2.01 -14.87
N LYS A 161 -7.45 -2.95 -13.89
CA LYS A 161 -7.01 -4.34 -14.03
C LYS A 161 -5.58 -4.47 -14.57
N CYS A 162 -4.72 -3.61 -14.09
CA CYS A 162 -3.33 -3.57 -14.53
C CYS A 162 -2.40 -3.10 -13.41
N LEU A 163 -1.12 -3.33 -13.61
CA LEU A 163 -0.06 -2.64 -12.88
C LEU A 163 0.44 -1.49 -13.74
N THR A 164 0.45 -0.29 -13.17
CA THR A 164 0.93 0.93 -13.86
C THR A 164 2.28 1.33 -13.28
N ALA A 165 3.25 1.65 -14.14
CA ALA A 165 4.56 2.11 -13.73
C ALA A 165 4.80 3.57 -14.09
N PHE A 166 5.63 4.22 -13.28
CA PHE A 166 6.14 5.57 -13.49
C PHE A 166 7.65 5.59 -13.25
N ASP A 167 8.37 6.39 -14.02
CA ASP A 167 9.76 6.70 -13.73
C ASP A 167 9.81 7.76 -12.61
N ILE A 168 10.70 7.57 -11.64
CA ILE A 168 10.90 8.48 -10.53
C ILE A 168 12.07 9.43 -10.85
N ALA A 169 11.78 10.71 -10.97
CA ALA A 169 12.78 11.75 -11.16
C ALA A 169 13.57 12.03 -9.86
N SER A 170 14.67 12.78 -9.96
CA SER A 170 15.53 13.11 -8.81
C SER A 170 14.83 13.94 -7.73
N ASP A 171 13.79 14.69 -8.09
CA ASP A 171 12.95 15.50 -7.20
C ASP A 171 11.71 14.76 -6.69
N GLY A 172 11.61 13.44 -6.96
CA GLY A 172 10.47 12.59 -6.60
C GLY A 172 9.27 12.71 -7.54
N SER A 173 9.30 13.56 -8.58
CA SER A 173 8.23 13.64 -9.57
C SER A 173 8.09 12.34 -10.35
N LEU A 174 6.85 11.99 -10.72
CA LEU A 174 6.54 10.81 -11.51
C LEU A 174 6.37 11.20 -12.99
N ALA A 175 6.96 10.41 -13.89
CA ALA A 175 6.93 10.63 -15.32
C ALA A 175 6.76 9.33 -16.10
N ASN A 176 6.58 9.41 -17.40
CA ASN A 176 6.58 8.28 -18.34
C ASN A 176 5.63 7.15 -17.91
N ARG A 177 4.37 7.52 -17.53
CA ARG A 177 3.32 6.54 -17.18
C ARG A 177 3.18 5.49 -18.27
N ARG A 178 3.19 4.22 -17.87
CA ARG A 178 3.02 3.07 -18.75
C ARG A 178 2.30 1.93 -18.06
N VAL A 179 1.61 1.08 -18.81
CA VAL A 179 1.16 -0.22 -18.29
C VAL A 179 2.39 -1.09 -18.10
N TRP A 180 2.64 -1.52 -16.87
CA TRP A 180 3.72 -2.45 -16.53
C TRP A 180 3.29 -3.90 -16.80
N ALA A 181 2.04 -4.23 -16.44
CA ALA A 181 1.41 -5.52 -16.74
C ALA A 181 -0.10 -5.33 -16.93
N ASP A 182 -0.63 -5.88 -18.01
CA ASP A 182 -2.07 -6.12 -18.19
C ASP A 182 -2.41 -7.44 -17.48
N LEU A 183 -3.40 -7.44 -16.61
CA LEU A 183 -3.74 -8.58 -15.75
C LEU A 183 -5.00 -9.33 -16.21
N GLY A 184 -5.59 -8.92 -17.35
CA GLY A 184 -6.77 -9.57 -17.90
C GLY A 184 -8.00 -9.44 -17.00
N ASP A 185 -8.36 -10.54 -16.31
CA ASP A 185 -9.45 -10.57 -15.33
C ASP A 185 -9.01 -10.22 -13.89
N GLY A 186 -7.70 -10.16 -13.63
CA GLY A 186 -7.13 -9.85 -12.32
C GLY A 186 -7.48 -8.45 -11.83
N VAL A 187 -7.83 -8.34 -10.56
CA VAL A 187 -8.14 -7.07 -9.88
C VAL A 187 -7.10 -6.88 -8.78
N PRO A 188 -5.96 -6.22 -9.09
CA PRO A 188 -4.85 -6.14 -8.17
C PRO A 188 -5.18 -5.22 -6.99
N ASP A 189 -4.77 -5.65 -5.79
CA ASP A 189 -4.88 -4.91 -4.55
C ASP A 189 -3.47 -4.63 -3.99
N GLY A 190 -3.11 -5.05 -2.79
CA GLY A 190 -1.76 -4.91 -2.25
C GLY A 190 -0.73 -5.74 -3.01
N ILE A 191 0.46 -5.16 -3.23
CA ILE A 191 1.52 -5.75 -4.07
C ILE A 191 2.87 -5.80 -3.37
N CYS A 192 3.73 -6.73 -3.79
CA CYS A 192 5.15 -6.73 -3.41
C CYS A 192 6.04 -7.22 -4.55
N LEU A 193 7.31 -6.77 -4.56
CA LEU A 193 8.32 -7.12 -5.55
C LEU A 193 9.19 -8.27 -5.03
N ASP A 194 9.53 -9.23 -5.89
CA ASP A 194 10.48 -10.28 -5.56
C ASP A 194 11.90 -10.03 -6.12
N ALA A 195 12.81 -10.93 -5.79
CA ALA A 195 14.21 -10.84 -6.20
C ALA A 195 14.45 -11.03 -7.72
N GLU A 196 13.45 -11.53 -8.45
CA GLU A 196 13.49 -11.68 -9.91
C GLU A 196 12.80 -10.51 -10.63
N ASN A 197 12.45 -9.44 -9.89
CA ASN A 197 11.66 -8.30 -10.36
C ASN A 197 10.27 -8.67 -10.88
N ALA A 198 9.71 -9.78 -10.40
CA ALA A 198 8.32 -10.08 -10.60
C ALA A 198 7.49 -9.50 -9.45
N VAL A 199 6.24 -9.15 -9.73
CA VAL A 199 5.30 -8.60 -8.76
C VAL A 199 4.31 -9.67 -8.34
N TRP A 200 4.15 -9.84 -7.02
CA TRP A 200 3.03 -10.53 -6.45
C TRP A 200 1.92 -9.52 -6.16
N TYR A 201 0.68 -9.87 -6.46
CA TYR A 201 -0.49 -9.05 -6.11
C TYR A 201 -1.60 -9.88 -5.49
N GLY A 202 -2.31 -9.32 -4.53
CA GLY A 202 -3.57 -9.84 -4.04
C GLY A 202 -4.67 -9.61 -5.07
N ASP A 203 -5.53 -10.60 -5.29
CA ASP A 203 -6.65 -10.55 -6.24
C ASP A 203 -7.93 -10.90 -5.48
N VAL A 204 -8.59 -9.86 -4.96
CA VAL A 204 -9.70 -10.00 -4.00
C VAL A 204 -10.87 -10.77 -4.59
N PRO A 205 -11.46 -10.38 -5.73
CA PRO A 205 -12.66 -11.05 -6.23
C PRO A 205 -12.40 -12.45 -6.78
N ASN A 206 -11.15 -12.77 -7.10
CA ASN A 206 -10.77 -14.07 -7.63
C ASN A 206 -10.14 -14.99 -6.56
N GLU A 207 -10.09 -14.57 -5.29
CA GLU A 207 -9.65 -15.36 -4.14
C GLU A 207 -8.27 -16.00 -4.35
N ARG A 208 -7.31 -15.22 -4.83
CA ARG A 208 -5.97 -15.71 -5.17
C ARG A 208 -4.89 -14.64 -4.92
N CYS A 209 -3.64 -15.08 -4.83
CA CYS A 209 -2.45 -14.24 -4.91
C CYS A 209 -1.64 -14.66 -6.13
N VAL A 210 -1.29 -13.72 -7.00
CA VAL A 210 -0.73 -14.01 -8.32
C VAL A 210 0.63 -13.35 -8.49
N ARG A 211 1.58 -14.07 -9.06
CA ARG A 211 2.91 -13.60 -9.43
C ARG A 211 2.97 -13.35 -10.93
N VAL A 212 3.31 -12.12 -11.32
CA VAL A 212 3.44 -11.74 -12.73
C VAL A 212 4.78 -11.08 -12.99
N ARG A 213 5.30 -11.22 -14.19
CA ARG A 213 6.42 -10.41 -14.68
C ARG A 213 5.94 -9.23 -15.50
N GLU A 214 6.84 -8.30 -15.76
CA GLU A 214 6.57 -7.20 -16.69
C GLU A 214 6.02 -7.73 -18.03
N GLY A 215 4.95 -7.08 -18.51
CA GLY A 215 4.20 -7.53 -19.69
C GLY A 215 2.96 -8.37 -19.37
N GLY A 216 2.79 -8.88 -18.14
CA GLY A 216 1.57 -9.55 -17.68
C GLY A 216 1.59 -11.08 -17.71
N ASP A 217 2.71 -11.72 -18.09
CA ASP A 217 2.79 -13.17 -18.03
C ASP A 217 2.71 -13.68 -16.58
N VAL A 218 1.74 -14.52 -16.27
CA VAL A 218 1.57 -15.16 -14.97
C VAL A 218 2.64 -16.24 -14.78
N LEU A 219 3.39 -16.13 -13.69
CA LEU A 219 4.44 -17.07 -13.33
C LEU A 219 3.98 -18.09 -12.30
N GLN A 220 3.13 -17.66 -11.36
CA GLN A 220 2.63 -18.49 -10.27
C GLN A 220 1.29 -17.96 -9.76
N THR A 221 0.45 -18.85 -9.27
CA THR A 221 -0.81 -18.53 -8.60
C THR A 221 -0.92 -19.35 -7.32
N VAL A 222 -1.36 -18.69 -6.24
CA VAL A 222 -1.75 -19.33 -4.98
C VAL A 222 -3.24 -19.10 -4.81
N GLU A 223 -4.01 -20.16 -4.90
CA GLU A 223 -5.46 -20.13 -4.68
C GLU A 223 -5.76 -20.06 -3.17
N LEU A 224 -6.78 -19.29 -2.80
CA LEU A 224 -7.25 -19.11 -1.45
C LEU A 224 -8.74 -19.47 -1.34
N ASP A 225 -9.27 -19.46 -0.12
CA ASP A 225 -10.70 -19.70 0.16
C ASP A 225 -11.46 -18.38 0.44
N ARG A 226 -10.79 -17.23 0.25
CA ARG A 226 -11.30 -15.87 0.52
C ARG A 226 -10.47 -14.83 -0.22
N GLY A 227 -10.96 -13.60 -0.28
CA GLY A 227 -10.29 -12.51 -0.96
C GLY A 227 -8.89 -12.23 -0.40
N CYS A 228 -7.90 -12.11 -1.27
CA CYS A 228 -6.55 -11.70 -0.94
C CYS A 228 -6.40 -10.20 -1.15
N PHE A 229 -6.25 -9.44 -0.07
CA PHE A 229 -6.18 -7.99 -0.10
C PHE A 229 -4.75 -7.47 -0.24
N ALA A 230 -3.79 -8.13 0.40
CA ALA A 230 -2.40 -7.68 0.28
C ALA A 230 -1.44 -8.84 0.45
N CYS A 231 -0.20 -8.64 0.01
CA CYS A 231 0.88 -9.59 0.19
C CYS A 231 2.22 -8.92 0.47
N ALA A 232 3.11 -9.65 1.13
CA ALA A 232 4.48 -9.23 1.37
C ALA A 232 5.43 -10.43 1.32
N LEU A 233 6.66 -10.18 0.91
CA LEU A 233 7.76 -11.14 1.02
C LEU A 233 8.60 -10.83 2.26
N GLY A 234 8.87 -11.84 3.07
CA GLY A 234 9.65 -11.72 4.29
C GLY A 234 10.29 -13.03 4.72
N GLY A 235 10.63 -13.13 6.00
CA GLY A 235 11.44 -14.21 6.53
C GLY A 235 12.94 -13.92 6.39
N PRO A 236 13.80 -14.77 6.98
CA PRO A 236 15.26 -14.52 7.03
C PRO A 236 15.92 -14.39 5.66
N ASP A 237 15.39 -15.08 4.66
CA ASP A 237 15.86 -15.09 3.27
C ASP A 237 14.92 -14.34 2.31
N ARG A 238 13.85 -13.70 2.83
CA ARG A 238 12.78 -13.04 2.08
C ARG A 238 12.07 -13.93 1.06
N SER A 239 12.02 -15.24 1.32
CA SER A 239 11.35 -16.22 0.44
C SER A 239 9.95 -16.64 0.95
N THR A 240 9.54 -16.15 2.12
CA THR A 240 8.21 -16.43 2.67
C THR A 240 7.19 -15.42 2.16
N LEU A 241 6.15 -15.90 1.47
CA LEU A 241 5.03 -15.08 1.05
C LEU A 241 3.99 -15.02 2.17
N PHE A 242 3.73 -13.82 2.69
CA PHE A 242 2.64 -13.52 3.60
C PHE A 242 1.47 -12.95 2.81
N MET A 243 0.26 -13.40 3.11
CA MET A 243 -0.97 -12.96 2.44
C MET A 243 -1.98 -12.50 3.49
N MET A 244 -2.53 -11.31 3.30
CA MET A 244 -3.64 -10.79 4.09
C MET A 244 -4.93 -11.16 3.38
N ALA A 245 -5.72 -12.03 3.99
CA ALA A 245 -6.91 -12.57 3.36
C ALA A 245 -8.10 -12.57 4.33
N THR A 246 -9.26 -12.12 3.84
CA THR A 246 -10.51 -12.14 4.59
C THR A 246 -11.70 -12.36 3.66
N GLU A 247 -12.87 -12.69 4.24
CA GLU A 247 -14.11 -12.80 3.46
C GLU A 247 -14.52 -11.42 2.96
N TRP A 248 -14.67 -11.30 1.65
CA TRP A 248 -15.13 -10.07 1.03
C TRP A 248 -16.65 -10.06 0.88
N SER A 249 -17.31 -9.20 1.60
CA SER A 249 -18.77 -9.02 1.56
C SER A 249 -19.21 -7.68 1.00
N GLY A 250 -18.28 -6.94 0.37
CA GLY A 250 -18.49 -5.59 -0.15
C GLY A 250 -18.13 -4.49 0.85
N PRO A 251 -17.93 -3.25 0.37
CA PRO A 251 -17.48 -2.12 1.21
C PRO A 251 -18.44 -1.79 2.36
N GLU A 252 -19.74 -2.08 2.18
CA GLU A 252 -20.78 -1.83 3.20
C GLU A 252 -20.64 -2.73 4.44
N LYS A 253 -19.81 -3.78 4.38
CA LYS A 253 -19.59 -4.76 5.45
C LYS A 253 -18.13 -4.88 5.85
N MET A 254 -17.32 -3.90 5.46
CA MET A 254 -15.89 -3.86 5.74
C MET A 254 -15.56 -3.61 7.21
N LEU A 255 -16.49 -3.03 7.97
CA LEU A 255 -16.31 -2.62 9.36
C LEU A 255 -17.46 -3.11 10.24
#